data_5bd13f3acfa90b41bb3a4b2cc09ad609
#
_entry.id   5bd13f3acfa90b41bb3a4b2cc09ad609
#
_cell.length_a   1.000
_cell.length_b   1.000
_cell.length_c   1.000
_cell.angle_alpha   90.00
_cell.angle_beta   90.00
_cell.angle_gamma   90.00
#
_symmetry.space_group_name_H-M   'P 1'
#
loop_
_entity.id
_entity.type
_entity.pdbx_description
1 polymer ?
#
loop_
_entity_poly.entity_id
_entity_poly.type
_entity_poly.pdbx_seq_one_letter_code
_entity_poly.pdbx_strand_id
1 'polypeptide(L)'
;MIVFFKKACLLAGFLLLVGCQSTPQADRLRQHGFSSLPPSHTIDAVPFYPQEQFYCGPTTLSEVFGYYKNDIPPNDIAPKMFIPDKEGSLQLEMITATRQYGFLPYSARGTLSSIMALVSDNIPVIVFQNLSIQLLPQWHYAVVTGFDSEKGTVTLHTGVTPYHEMSFELFERTWARGNYWYLAPVPPNVTSSEMVPFSYTSAA
;
A
#
# COMPACT_ATOMS: atom_id res chain seq x y z
N MET A 1 -19.47 -16.63 45.60
CA MET A 1 -18.39 -15.75 45.08
C MET A 1 -17.53 -16.44 44.01
N ILE A 2 -17.06 -17.68 44.22
CA ILE A 2 -16.20 -18.43 43.27
C ILE A 2 -16.88 -18.76 41.91
N VAL A 3 -18.21 -19.00 41.90
CA VAL A 3 -18.94 -19.32 40.66
C VAL A 3 -19.13 -18.10 39.74
N PHE A 4 -19.25 -16.90 40.32
CA PHE A 4 -19.31 -15.64 39.54
C PHE A 4 -17.97 -15.33 38.87
N PHE A 5 -16.86 -15.57 39.55
CA PHE A 5 -15.52 -15.36 38.99
C PHE A 5 -15.23 -16.29 37.79
N LYS A 6 -15.63 -17.59 37.89
CA LYS A 6 -15.46 -18.53 36.77
C LYS A 6 -16.29 -18.17 35.55
N LYS A 7 -17.53 -17.66 35.72
CA LYS A 7 -18.36 -17.19 34.60
C LYS A 7 -17.83 -15.90 33.99
N ALA A 8 -17.29 -14.98 34.77
CA ALA A 8 -16.67 -13.76 34.29
C ALA A 8 -15.39 -14.04 33.49
N CYS A 9 -14.54 -14.97 33.92
CA CYS A 9 -13.35 -15.37 33.17
C CYS A 9 -13.68 -16.10 31.85
N LEU A 10 -14.76 -16.90 31.82
CA LEU A 10 -15.23 -17.55 30.58
C LEU A 10 -15.79 -16.54 29.58
N LEU A 11 -16.55 -15.55 30.04
CA LEU A 11 -17.03 -14.45 29.16
C LEU A 11 -15.88 -13.58 28.65
N ALA A 12 -14.90 -13.24 29.49
CA ALA A 12 -13.72 -12.48 29.08
C ALA A 12 -12.86 -13.24 28.07
N GLY A 13 -12.70 -14.57 28.25
CA GLY A 13 -12.01 -15.43 27.28
C GLY A 13 -12.71 -15.52 25.93
N PHE A 14 -14.04 -15.51 25.89
CA PHE A 14 -14.83 -15.56 24.66
C PHE A 14 -14.78 -14.22 23.88
N LEU A 15 -14.68 -13.09 24.58
CA LEU A 15 -14.52 -11.76 23.96
C LEU A 15 -13.15 -11.56 23.30
N LEU A 16 -12.13 -12.30 23.71
CA LEU A 16 -10.80 -12.22 23.10
C LEU A 16 -10.68 -13.00 21.78
N LEU A 17 -11.65 -13.86 21.45
CA LEU A 17 -11.65 -14.65 20.19
C LEU A 17 -12.25 -13.91 18.99
N VAL A 18 -12.85 -12.74 19.17
CA VAL A 18 -13.51 -11.96 18.10
C VAL A 18 -12.52 -11.04 17.36
N GLY A 19 -11.24 -11.07 17.72
CA GLY A 19 -10.20 -10.17 17.19
C GLY A 19 -9.56 -10.57 15.85
N CYS A 20 -10.02 -11.63 15.18
CA CYS A 20 -9.55 -11.96 13.83
C CYS A 20 -10.19 -11.01 12.81
N GLN A 21 -9.49 -9.93 12.48
CA GLN A 21 -9.88 -9.09 11.35
C GLN A 21 -9.89 -9.98 10.10
N SER A 22 -11.08 -10.17 9.49
CA SER A 22 -11.25 -10.98 8.28
C SER A 22 -10.45 -10.38 7.12
N THR A 23 -9.95 -11.24 6.25
CA THR A 23 -9.22 -10.89 5.03
C THR A 23 -9.96 -11.42 3.80
N PRO A 24 -11.16 -10.88 3.50
CA PRO A 24 -12.07 -11.46 2.52
C PRO A 24 -11.50 -11.42 1.10
N GLN A 25 -10.59 -10.51 0.79
CA GLN A 25 -9.97 -10.44 -0.52
C GLN A 25 -8.89 -11.52 -0.68
N ALA A 26 -8.01 -11.67 0.32
CA ALA A 26 -7.00 -12.74 0.35
C ALA A 26 -7.65 -14.13 0.35
N ASP A 27 -8.70 -14.34 1.15
CA ASP A 27 -9.46 -15.58 1.19
C ASP A 27 -10.08 -15.92 -0.17
N ARG A 28 -10.64 -14.93 -0.86
CA ARG A 28 -11.22 -15.09 -2.20
C ARG A 28 -10.16 -15.42 -3.25
N LEU A 29 -9.00 -14.77 -3.21
CA LEU A 29 -7.89 -15.06 -4.10
C LEU A 29 -7.32 -16.45 -3.90
N ARG A 30 -7.24 -16.90 -2.65
CA ARG A 30 -6.81 -18.27 -2.33
C ARG A 30 -7.77 -19.33 -2.87
N GLN A 31 -9.08 -19.05 -2.88
CA GLN A 31 -10.10 -19.99 -3.37
C GLN A 31 -10.23 -20.00 -4.89
N HIS A 32 -10.08 -18.87 -5.55
CA HIS A 32 -10.43 -18.71 -6.96
C HIS A 32 -9.23 -18.28 -7.85
N GLY A 33 -8.10 -17.91 -7.25
CA GLY A 33 -6.94 -17.37 -7.98
C GLY A 33 -7.25 -16.04 -8.66
N PHE A 34 -6.35 -15.64 -9.55
CA PHE A 34 -6.53 -14.50 -10.44
C PHE A 34 -7.02 -14.99 -11.82
N SER A 35 -8.27 -14.76 -12.16
CA SER A 35 -8.87 -15.30 -13.41
C SER A 35 -8.23 -14.74 -14.70
N SER A 36 -7.55 -13.59 -14.63
CA SER A 36 -7.04 -12.87 -15.81
C SER A 36 -5.61 -12.32 -15.64
N LEU A 37 -4.95 -12.58 -14.51
CA LEU A 37 -3.60 -12.10 -14.24
C LEU A 37 -2.59 -13.26 -14.31
N PRO A 38 -1.29 -12.98 -14.56
CA PRO A 38 -0.25 -13.99 -14.45
C PRO A 38 -0.17 -14.52 -13.01
N PRO A 39 0.36 -15.74 -12.81
CA PRO A 39 0.50 -16.32 -11.47
C PRO A 39 1.47 -15.53 -10.58
N SER A 40 2.46 -14.88 -11.18
CA SER A 40 3.39 -14.00 -10.49
C SER A 40 3.90 -12.91 -11.43
N HIS A 41 4.29 -11.79 -10.85
CA HIS A 41 4.96 -10.70 -11.58
C HIS A 41 5.86 -9.90 -10.63
N THR A 42 6.99 -9.40 -11.13
CA THR A 42 7.91 -8.55 -10.38
C THR A 42 8.42 -7.42 -11.26
N ILE A 43 8.43 -6.21 -10.71
CA ILE A 43 9.00 -5.02 -11.33
C ILE A 43 10.41 -4.81 -10.73
N ASP A 44 11.44 -5.39 -11.35
CA ASP A 44 12.80 -5.40 -10.80
C ASP A 44 13.52 -4.05 -10.87
N ALA A 45 13.04 -3.13 -11.73
CA ALA A 45 13.73 -1.88 -12.02
C ALA A 45 13.33 -0.72 -11.09
N VAL A 46 12.51 -0.94 -10.08
CA VAL A 46 12.17 0.11 -9.10
C VAL A 46 13.38 0.32 -8.19
N PRO A 47 13.98 1.54 -8.16
CA PRO A 47 15.07 1.82 -7.23
C PRO A 47 14.58 1.73 -5.79
N PHE A 48 15.47 1.36 -4.89
CA PHE A 48 15.19 1.32 -3.46
C PHE A 48 15.99 2.35 -2.71
N TYR A 49 15.32 3.10 -1.86
CA TYR A 49 15.96 4.03 -0.91
C TYR A 49 15.54 3.66 0.52
N PRO A 50 16.49 3.41 1.43
CA PRO A 50 16.16 3.19 2.85
C PRO A 50 15.39 4.39 3.42
N GLN A 51 14.27 4.10 4.07
CA GLN A 51 13.39 5.15 4.60
C GLN A 51 13.90 5.61 5.96
N GLU A 52 14.14 6.90 6.09
CA GLU A 52 14.35 7.55 7.38
C GLU A 52 13.00 7.79 8.08
N GLN A 53 13.06 8.13 9.38
CA GLN A 53 11.87 8.41 10.17
C GLN A 53 11.05 9.55 9.53
N PHE A 54 9.74 9.37 9.34
CA PHE A 54 8.78 10.28 8.71
C PHE A 54 8.96 10.51 7.20
N TYR A 55 9.97 9.90 6.56
CA TYR A 55 10.27 10.07 5.14
C TYR A 55 9.60 9.01 4.22
N CYS A 56 8.73 8.15 4.75
CA CYS A 56 8.10 7.09 3.94
C CYS A 56 7.35 7.64 2.71
N GLY A 57 6.67 8.78 2.81
CA GLY A 57 5.98 9.43 1.68
C GLY A 57 6.95 9.90 0.59
N PRO A 58 7.88 10.83 0.87
CA PRO A 58 8.87 11.29 -0.10
C PRO A 58 9.70 10.17 -0.71
N THR A 59 10.09 9.16 0.09
CA THR A 59 10.90 8.04 -0.37
C THR A 59 10.14 7.17 -1.37
N THR A 60 8.88 6.81 -1.08
CA THR A 60 8.08 6.01 -2.02
C THR A 60 7.81 6.75 -3.34
N LEU A 61 7.60 8.07 -3.31
CA LEU A 61 7.50 8.88 -4.53
C LEU A 61 8.82 8.89 -5.31
N SER A 62 9.95 9.07 -4.62
CA SER A 62 11.28 9.04 -5.24
C SER A 62 11.55 7.70 -5.95
N GLU A 63 11.20 6.57 -5.32
CA GLU A 63 11.32 5.24 -5.91
C GLU A 63 10.49 5.10 -7.20
N VAL A 64 9.22 5.52 -7.16
CA VAL A 64 8.34 5.43 -8.33
C VAL A 64 8.78 6.41 -9.43
N PHE A 65 9.18 7.64 -9.10
CA PHE A 65 9.68 8.60 -10.11
C PHE A 65 10.98 8.10 -10.75
N GLY A 66 11.92 7.54 -9.95
CA GLY A 66 13.17 6.96 -10.44
C GLY A 66 12.94 5.75 -11.36
N TYR A 67 11.91 4.93 -11.11
CA TYR A 67 11.50 3.88 -12.03
C TYR A 67 11.19 4.43 -13.43
N TYR A 68 10.54 5.58 -13.52
CA TYR A 68 10.24 6.28 -14.78
C TYR A 68 11.38 7.19 -15.26
N LYS A 69 12.60 7.01 -14.72
CA LYS A 69 13.81 7.79 -15.11
C LYS A 69 13.75 9.27 -14.76
N ASN A 70 12.96 9.62 -13.75
CA ASN A 70 12.94 10.93 -13.14
C ASN A 70 13.53 10.84 -11.73
N ASP A 71 14.86 10.85 -11.65
CA ASP A 71 15.61 10.62 -10.42
C ASP A 71 15.58 11.88 -9.53
N ILE A 72 14.65 11.92 -8.61
CA ILE A 72 14.47 13.02 -7.64
C ILE A 72 14.73 12.45 -6.25
N PRO A 73 15.75 12.94 -5.52
CA PRO A 73 16.03 12.46 -4.17
C PRO A 73 14.87 12.72 -3.20
N PRO A 74 14.63 11.86 -2.20
CA PRO A 74 13.58 12.07 -1.20
C PRO A 74 13.66 13.42 -0.51
N ASN A 75 14.87 13.93 -0.25
CA ASN A 75 15.12 15.24 0.37
C ASN A 75 14.64 16.44 -0.47
N ASP A 76 14.54 16.30 -1.78
CA ASP A 76 14.02 17.34 -2.68
C ASP A 76 12.48 17.31 -2.76
N ILE A 77 11.88 16.14 -2.48
CA ILE A 77 10.43 15.94 -2.43
C ILE A 77 9.85 16.38 -1.09
N ALA A 78 10.51 16.04 0.01
CA ALA A 78 10.04 16.23 1.37
C ALA A 78 9.58 17.68 1.69
N PRO A 79 10.30 18.75 1.32
CA PRO A 79 9.87 20.13 1.60
C PRO A 79 8.53 20.51 0.95
N LYS A 80 8.13 19.82 -0.11
CA LYS A 80 6.86 20.06 -0.82
C LYS A 80 5.68 19.30 -0.22
N MET A 81 5.95 18.39 0.72
CA MET A 81 4.97 17.47 1.29
C MET A 81 4.75 17.68 2.77
N PHE A 82 5.74 18.20 3.49
CA PHE A 82 5.63 18.36 4.92
C PHE A 82 4.84 19.61 5.29
N ILE A 83 3.78 19.40 6.05
CA ILE A 83 3.04 20.48 6.69
C ILE A 83 3.82 20.87 7.96
N PRO A 84 4.07 22.17 8.22
CA PRO A 84 4.67 22.61 9.46
C PRO A 84 3.93 22.00 10.67
N ASP A 85 4.70 21.54 11.66
CA ASP A 85 4.21 20.95 12.91
C ASP A 85 3.48 19.58 12.75
N LYS A 86 3.56 18.92 11.58
CA LYS A 86 3.06 17.56 11.37
C LYS A 86 4.18 16.63 10.94
N GLU A 87 4.26 15.49 11.61
CA GLU A 87 5.16 14.40 11.26
C GLU A 87 4.53 13.53 10.15
N GLY A 88 5.30 13.26 9.07
CA GLY A 88 4.87 12.44 7.94
C GLY A 88 4.08 13.20 6.88
N SER A 89 3.57 12.46 5.90
CA SER A 89 2.86 12.97 4.72
C SER A 89 1.42 12.48 4.72
N LEU A 90 0.47 13.36 4.39
CA LEU A 90 -0.91 12.95 4.15
C LEU A 90 -1.11 12.49 2.70
N GLN A 91 -2.19 11.78 2.43
CA GLN A 91 -2.52 11.28 1.09
C GLN A 91 -2.71 12.43 0.08
N LEU A 92 -3.24 13.58 0.52
CA LEU A 92 -3.42 14.75 -0.34
C LEU A 92 -2.08 15.35 -0.79
N GLU A 93 -1.08 15.42 0.12
CA GLU A 93 0.26 15.89 -0.21
C GLU A 93 0.95 14.94 -1.19
N MET A 94 0.76 13.62 -1.04
CA MET A 94 1.24 12.62 -2.00
C MET A 94 0.70 12.87 -3.41
N ILE A 95 -0.61 13.11 -3.53
CA ILE A 95 -1.30 13.43 -4.79
C ILE A 95 -0.77 14.75 -5.37
N THR A 96 -0.65 15.78 -4.54
CA THR A 96 -0.19 17.11 -4.96
C THR A 96 1.26 17.08 -5.44
N ALA A 97 2.14 16.44 -4.68
CA ALA A 97 3.54 16.28 -5.07
C ALA A 97 3.68 15.50 -6.38
N THR A 98 2.90 14.44 -6.57
CA THR A 98 2.89 13.68 -7.82
C THR A 98 2.64 14.59 -9.03
N ARG A 99 1.64 15.48 -8.95
CA ARG A 99 1.35 16.47 -10.03
C ARG A 99 2.48 17.48 -10.23
N GLN A 100 3.05 17.99 -9.14
CA GLN A 100 4.13 18.98 -9.20
C GLN A 100 5.37 18.48 -9.95
N TYR A 101 5.58 17.15 -9.92
CA TYR A 101 6.67 16.50 -10.64
C TYR A 101 6.28 15.98 -12.03
N GLY A 102 5.08 16.36 -12.54
CA GLY A 102 4.64 16.08 -13.91
C GLY A 102 4.04 14.68 -14.11
N PHE A 103 3.71 13.98 -13.04
CA PHE A 103 3.03 12.69 -13.10
C PHE A 103 1.52 12.83 -12.90
N LEU A 104 0.77 11.91 -13.47
CA LEU A 104 -0.66 11.77 -13.20
C LEU A 104 -0.82 10.91 -11.92
N PRO A 105 -1.50 11.42 -10.88
CA PRO A 105 -1.72 10.68 -9.64
C PRO A 105 -2.97 9.83 -9.76
N TYR A 106 -2.88 8.63 -10.30
CA TYR A 106 -3.99 7.69 -10.23
C TYR A 106 -4.15 7.21 -8.78
N SER A 107 -5.13 7.75 -8.08
CA SER A 107 -5.39 7.43 -6.67
C SER A 107 -6.81 6.91 -6.49
N ALA A 108 -6.94 5.77 -5.83
CA ALA A 108 -8.23 5.14 -5.56
C ALA A 108 -8.22 4.34 -4.25
N ARG A 109 -9.38 3.79 -3.93
CA ARG A 109 -9.55 2.69 -2.99
C ARG A 109 -9.85 1.44 -3.79
N GLY A 110 -9.02 0.42 -3.66
CA GLY A 110 -9.07 -0.72 -4.56
C GLY A 110 -9.16 -2.07 -3.88
N THR A 111 -8.86 -3.06 -4.68
CA THR A 111 -8.79 -4.46 -4.27
C THR A 111 -7.37 -4.99 -4.47
N LEU A 112 -7.06 -6.16 -3.88
CA LEU A 112 -5.82 -6.87 -4.18
C LEU A 112 -5.69 -7.11 -5.69
N SER A 113 -6.78 -7.52 -6.36
CA SER A 113 -6.77 -7.74 -7.81
C SER A 113 -6.44 -6.47 -8.60
N SER A 114 -6.96 -5.31 -8.19
CA SER A 114 -6.65 -4.02 -8.84
C SER A 114 -5.17 -3.66 -8.72
N ILE A 115 -4.57 -3.85 -7.53
CA ILE A 115 -3.13 -3.60 -7.34
C ILE A 115 -2.31 -4.58 -8.18
N MET A 116 -2.66 -5.88 -8.17
CA MET A 116 -1.93 -6.90 -8.93
C MET A 116 -2.03 -6.66 -10.45
N ALA A 117 -3.18 -6.16 -10.93
CA ALA A 117 -3.34 -5.79 -12.34
C ALA A 117 -2.42 -4.63 -12.72
N LEU A 118 -2.35 -3.56 -11.92
CA LEU A 118 -1.42 -2.45 -12.14
C LEU A 118 0.04 -2.94 -12.13
N VAL A 119 0.42 -3.77 -11.15
CA VAL A 119 1.76 -4.34 -11.07
C VAL A 119 2.08 -5.22 -12.29
N SER A 120 1.10 -6.02 -12.78
CA SER A 120 1.25 -6.82 -14.01
C SER A 120 1.46 -5.97 -15.26
N ASP A 121 0.94 -4.74 -15.26
CA ASP A 121 1.15 -3.75 -16.32
C ASP A 121 2.46 -2.96 -16.13
N ASN A 122 3.36 -3.40 -15.24
CA ASN A 122 4.61 -2.74 -14.86
C ASN A 122 4.41 -1.34 -14.26
N ILE A 123 3.36 -1.15 -13.50
CA ILE A 123 3.07 0.09 -12.77
C ILE A 123 3.28 -0.15 -11.28
N PRO A 124 4.36 0.38 -10.67
CA PRO A 124 4.57 0.29 -9.22
C PRO A 124 3.50 1.10 -8.48
N VAL A 125 2.99 0.54 -7.38
CA VAL A 125 1.84 1.09 -6.65
C VAL A 125 2.23 1.44 -5.22
N ILE A 126 2.07 2.70 -4.84
CA ILE A 126 2.22 3.15 -3.46
C ILE A 126 0.96 2.81 -2.68
N VAL A 127 1.10 2.15 -1.54
CA VAL A 127 0.01 1.79 -0.64
C VAL A 127 0.17 2.47 0.71
N PHE A 128 -0.97 2.76 1.37
CA PHE A 128 -1.00 3.33 2.71
C PHE A 128 -1.48 2.28 3.71
N GLN A 129 -0.66 1.95 4.69
CA GLN A 129 -0.87 0.88 5.66
C GLN A 129 -0.85 1.41 7.09
N ASN A 130 -1.55 0.74 7.98
CA ASN A 130 -1.32 0.84 9.42
C ASN A 130 -0.68 -0.48 9.89
N LEU A 131 0.60 -0.43 10.19
CA LEU A 131 1.40 -1.60 10.59
C LEU A 131 1.12 -2.07 12.03
N SER A 132 0.36 -1.29 12.80
CA SER A 132 0.01 -1.60 14.19
C SER A 132 -1.52 -1.75 14.36
N ILE A 133 -2.00 -1.65 15.58
CA ILE A 133 -3.43 -1.70 15.91
C ILE A 133 -4.10 -0.34 15.72
N GLN A 134 -5.43 -0.32 15.58
CA GLN A 134 -6.18 0.90 15.34
C GLN A 134 -6.10 1.91 16.49
N LEU A 135 -5.91 1.43 17.72
CA LEU A 135 -5.79 2.27 18.92
C LEU A 135 -4.44 2.99 19.01
N LEU A 136 -3.37 2.39 18.47
CA LEU A 136 -2.01 2.94 18.42
C LEU A 136 -1.48 2.81 16.98
N PRO A 137 -1.96 3.64 16.05
CA PRO A 137 -1.64 3.47 14.63
C PRO A 137 -0.18 3.78 14.34
N GLN A 138 0.43 2.95 13.49
CA GLN A 138 1.73 3.19 12.88
C GLN A 138 1.53 3.29 11.37
N TRP A 139 1.30 4.52 10.92
CA TRP A 139 1.05 4.81 9.51
C TRP A 139 2.32 4.69 8.68
N HIS A 140 2.19 4.09 7.51
CA HIS A 140 3.33 3.79 6.66
C HIS A 140 2.94 3.77 5.18
N TYR A 141 3.85 4.28 4.33
CA TYR A 141 3.79 4.11 2.88
C TYR A 141 4.82 3.08 2.44
N ALA A 142 4.41 2.20 1.51
CA ALA A 142 5.27 1.21 0.88
C ALA A 142 4.98 1.17 -0.63
N VAL A 143 5.94 0.69 -1.42
CA VAL A 143 5.77 0.48 -2.86
C VAL A 143 5.57 -1.00 -3.13
N VAL A 144 4.44 -1.37 -3.72
CA VAL A 144 4.20 -2.72 -4.24
C VAL A 144 4.95 -2.86 -5.55
N THR A 145 5.89 -3.79 -5.60
CA THR A 145 6.73 -4.06 -6.76
C THR A 145 6.51 -5.45 -7.36
N GLY A 146 5.74 -6.31 -6.69
CA GLY A 146 5.49 -7.65 -7.20
C GLY A 146 4.45 -8.43 -6.40
N PHE A 147 4.11 -9.60 -6.92
CA PHE A 147 3.27 -10.59 -6.24
C PHE A 147 3.55 -12.01 -6.75
N ASP A 148 3.18 -12.98 -5.95
CA ASP A 148 3.18 -14.40 -6.30
C ASP A 148 1.89 -15.04 -5.74
N SER A 149 0.98 -15.47 -6.63
CA SER A 149 -0.31 -16.03 -6.25
C SER A 149 -0.19 -17.47 -5.73
N GLU A 150 0.84 -18.22 -6.15
CA GLU A 150 1.06 -19.58 -5.67
C GLU A 150 1.58 -19.56 -4.24
N LYS A 151 2.50 -18.64 -3.93
CA LYS A 151 2.97 -18.40 -2.55
C LYS A 151 1.94 -17.64 -1.70
N GLY A 152 1.03 -16.89 -2.33
CA GLY A 152 0.10 -16.00 -1.65
C GLY A 152 0.78 -14.78 -1.05
N THR A 153 1.75 -14.18 -1.76
CA THR A 153 2.57 -13.07 -1.26
C THR A 153 2.54 -11.85 -2.18
N VAL A 154 2.71 -10.68 -1.54
CA VAL A 154 3.00 -9.39 -2.17
C VAL A 154 4.46 -9.04 -1.89
N THR A 155 5.15 -8.50 -2.88
CA THR A 155 6.52 -7.99 -2.74
C THR A 155 6.49 -6.47 -2.61
N LEU A 156 7.18 -5.95 -1.60
CA LEU A 156 7.16 -4.53 -1.22
C LEU A 156 8.57 -3.95 -1.07
N HIS A 157 8.75 -2.70 -1.47
CA HIS A 157 9.78 -1.84 -0.89
C HIS A 157 9.19 -1.17 0.35
N THR A 158 9.76 -1.39 1.53
CA THR A 158 9.19 -0.93 2.79
C THR A 158 10.27 -0.70 3.86
N GLY A 159 10.24 0.44 4.53
CA GLY A 159 11.19 0.78 5.58
C GLY A 159 12.64 0.73 5.09
N VAL A 160 13.43 -0.17 5.64
CA VAL A 160 14.84 -0.40 5.27
C VAL A 160 15.04 -1.70 4.48
N THR A 161 13.95 -2.32 4.02
CA THR A 161 13.96 -3.65 3.39
C THR A 161 13.43 -3.58 1.96
N PRO A 162 14.30 -3.78 0.96
CA PRO A 162 13.87 -3.98 -0.42
C PRO A 162 13.26 -5.38 -0.59
N TYR A 163 12.34 -5.53 -1.53
CA TYR A 163 11.74 -6.82 -1.92
C TYR A 163 11.21 -7.64 -0.74
N HIS A 164 10.62 -6.97 0.26
CA HIS A 164 10.01 -7.63 1.40
C HIS A 164 8.77 -8.42 0.98
N GLU A 165 8.79 -9.74 1.17
CA GLU A 165 7.60 -10.58 0.93
C GLU A 165 6.66 -10.54 2.15
N MET A 166 5.39 -10.24 1.90
CA MET A 166 4.33 -10.22 2.90
C MET A 166 3.16 -11.07 2.40
N SER A 167 2.57 -11.91 3.27
CA SER A 167 1.40 -12.70 2.87
C SER A 167 0.21 -11.80 2.50
N PHE A 168 -0.65 -12.26 1.59
CA PHE A 168 -1.86 -11.51 1.18
C PHE A 168 -2.74 -11.14 2.38
N GLU A 169 -2.86 -12.02 3.37
CA GLU A 169 -3.67 -11.78 4.56
C GLU A 169 -3.09 -10.67 5.44
N LEU A 170 -1.78 -10.67 5.66
CA LEU A 170 -1.12 -9.63 6.46
C LEU A 170 -1.17 -8.29 5.72
N PHE A 171 -0.90 -8.31 4.42
CA PHE A 171 -0.99 -7.13 3.57
C PHE A 171 -2.39 -6.54 3.57
N GLU A 172 -3.43 -7.35 3.29
CA GLU A 172 -4.81 -6.89 3.28
C GLU A 172 -5.20 -6.30 4.64
N ARG A 173 -4.81 -6.94 5.74
CA ARG A 173 -5.12 -6.50 7.11
C ARG A 173 -4.53 -5.14 7.44
N THR A 174 -3.28 -4.90 7.07
CA THR A 174 -2.61 -3.61 7.31
C THR A 174 -3.11 -2.53 6.36
N TRP A 175 -3.38 -2.88 5.10
CA TRP A 175 -3.87 -1.99 4.07
C TRP A 175 -5.36 -1.62 4.27
N ALA A 176 -6.18 -2.55 4.73
CA ALA A 176 -7.58 -2.28 5.09
C ALA A 176 -7.71 -1.19 6.16
N ARG A 177 -6.77 -1.14 7.12
CA ARG A 177 -6.71 -0.07 8.12
C ARG A 177 -6.37 1.29 7.50
N GLY A 178 -5.66 1.32 6.37
CA GLY A 178 -5.44 2.48 5.51
C GLY A 178 -6.59 2.74 4.53
N ASN A 179 -7.74 2.08 4.74
CA ASN A 179 -8.95 2.21 3.94
C ASN A 179 -8.74 1.82 2.47
N TYR A 180 -7.90 0.82 2.22
CA TYR A 180 -7.56 0.30 0.89
C TYR A 180 -7.04 1.38 -0.08
N TRP A 181 -6.47 2.45 0.45
CA TRP A 181 -5.96 3.53 -0.37
C TRP A 181 -4.66 3.14 -1.08
N TYR A 182 -4.58 3.52 -2.35
CA TYR A 182 -3.35 3.43 -3.12
C TYR A 182 -3.18 4.64 -4.04
N LEU A 183 -1.95 4.81 -4.52
CA LEU A 183 -1.53 5.81 -5.48
C LEU A 183 -0.58 5.16 -6.48
N ALA A 184 -0.89 5.27 -7.77
CA ALA A 184 -0.02 4.92 -8.87
C ALA A 184 0.38 6.21 -9.61
N PRO A 185 1.54 6.81 -9.30
CA PRO A 185 2.10 7.91 -10.08
C PRO A 185 2.52 7.39 -11.44
N VAL A 186 1.94 7.89 -12.53
CA VAL A 186 2.29 7.46 -13.90
C VAL A 186 2.57 8.65 -14.80
N PRO A 187 3.52 8.53 -15.75
CA PRO A 187 3.66 9.49 -16.81
C PRO A 187 2.38 9.60 -17.65
N PRO A 188 2.09 10.74 -18.29
CA PRO A 188 0.85 10.93 -19.06
C PRO A 188 0.60 9.95 -20.20
N ASN A 189 1.64 9.26 -20.68
CA ASN A 189 1.56 8.26 -21.75
C ASN A 189 1.44 6.82 -21.25
N VAL A 190 1.40 6.59 -19.94
CA VAL A 190 1.25 5.26 -19.31
C VAL A 190 -0.19 5.08 -18.88
N THR A 191 -0.79 3.97 -19.28
CA THR A 191 -2.18 3.60 -18.95
C THR A 191 -2.28 2.12 -18.62
N SER A 192 -3.29 1.76 -17.85
CA SER A 192 -3.69 0.39 -17.56
C SER A 192 -5.21 0.24 -17.70
N SER A 193 -5.68 -0.96 -17.95
CA SER A 193 -7.12 -1.27 -17.97
C SER A 193 -7.81 -1.02 -16.62
N GLU A 194 -7.05 -1.03 -15.53
CA GLU A 194 -7.52 -0.68 -14.18
C GLU A 194 -7.75 0.82 -14.00
N MET A 195 -7.15 1.65 -14.85
CA MET A 195 -7.26 3.11 -14.77
C MET A 195 -8.52 3.60 -15.49
N VAL A 196 -9.62 3.71 -14.76
CA VAL A 196 -10.89 4.18 -15.32
C VAL A 196 -10.77 5.67 -15.68
N PRO A 197 -11.19 6.12 -16.88
CA PRO A 197 -11.05 7.51 -17.34
C PRO A 197 -11.61 8.57 -16.39
N PHE A 198 -12.69 8.27 -15.67
CA PHE A 198 -13.28 9.18 -14.67
C PHE A 198 -12.35 9.42 -13.48
N SER A 199 -11.63 8.39 -13.01
CA SER A 199 -10.65 8.54 -11.92
C SER A 199 -9.44 9.35 -12.35
N TYR A 200 -9.09 9.29 -13.64
CA TYR A 200 -8.03 10.08 -14.24
C TYR A 200 -8.37 11.58 -14.27
N THR A 201 -9.59 11.93 -14.70
CA THR A 201 -10.05 13.31 -14.78
C THR A 201 -10.30 13.93 -13.40
N SER A 202 -10.74 13.16 -12.42
CA SER A 202 -10.90 13.63 -11.03
C SER A 202 -9.56 13.77 -10.29
N ALA A 203 -8.51 13.13 -10.79
CA ALA A 203 -7.15 13.24 -10.26
C ALA A 203 -6.34 14.38 -10.91
N ALA A 204 -6.76 14.88 -12.07
CA ALA A 204 -6.16 16.01 -12.77
C ALA A 204 -6.74 17.35 -12.27
#